data_4d27463944130a8256e8fa9b131b0aca
#
_entry.id   4d27463944130a8256e8fa9b131b0aca
#
_cell.length_a   1.000
_cell.length_b   1.000
_cell.length_c   1.000
_cell.angle_alpha   90.00
_cell.angle_beta   90.00
_cell.angle_gamma   90.00
#
_symmetry.space_group_name_H-M   'P 1'
#
loop_
_entity.id
_entity.type
_entity.pdbx_description
1 polymer ?
#
loop_
_entity_poly.entity_id
_entity_poly.type
_entity_poly.pdbx_seq_one_letter_code
_entity_poly.pdbx_strand_id
1 'polypeptide(L)'
;MDDIRNYCFKKVAPVKACYFQKGTPRYFEYEVLGEGVDKTPTGDTDGYIQLIFSSRKKVLEEICELSEKSENAIIFVCFRNTDELVSHLYLIEKYKYILSKVLVDKSDKVAINEINNLMEYEKVVLNKSISDSLFAYNGDVTWIFKGEERDVCSLRDFNQLLSAVCDEIYSQTPVMNNELFNKHKLSGSISSAKGKYLAALLNQSNEQNLGFPDDKFPPEKTIYYSLLKNTGLHVNGEFADVPSNEGILPLWDACEEFLKSTTFKPRKISELIKKLSAKPYKLKQGFLDFWIPTYLYIKKQDFSLYGTNGAYIPNINMEFFELLQKHPGEYLVKAFDVTGVKVQIFNQYRKFLNVETMGSIKSDDFIETIKPFFFFYNKRLNDYAKHTRKFNHEQTVRFRDTLAKAKDPEKTFFEDLPEALGYDKEALQNPDKVQEFCYVINRAVKELRSCYSDMIDRVEGRLLETLGIESYDYSEYVEEIRKRLAHVKEYLMTDRLKEFYQHVMAEFDNRNEWYQSICYTALEQPLERLRDEQEEKLIDSLIMLFHECEKYSDISKMAEDESDEIYSLDLVSTKGSNIHSQTFRLPESEMQKAEELEKSIDKLLDGIGNDNVSVCTLLKILNKKLG
;
A
#
# COMPACT_ATOMS: atom_id res chain seq x y z
N MET A 1 -35.39 -3.72 41.29
CA MET A 1 -33.95 -3.42 41.08
C MET A 1 -33.72 -2.74 39.75
N ASP A 2 -34.22 -3.23 38.61
CA ASP A 2 -34.09 -2.56 37.33
C ASP A 2 -34.66 -1.14 37.28
N ASP A 3 -35.66 -0.87 38.13
CA ASP A 3 -36.30 0.44 38.22
C ASP A 3 -35.42 1.51 38.86
N ILE A 4 -34.56 1.17 39.84
CA ILE A 4 -33.57 2.11 40.40
C ILE A 4 -32.63 2.60 39.31
N ARG A 5 -32.16 1.70 38.44
CA ARG A 5 -31.29 2.03 37.30
C ARG A 5 -31.91 3.11 36.40
N ASN A 6 -33.21 3.07 36.18
CA ASN A 6 -33.91 4.02 35.32
C ASN A 6 -34.17 5.37 35.98
N TYR A 7 -34.18 5.48 37.30
CA TYR A 7 -34.58 6.69 38.01
C TYR A 7 -33.44 7.47 38.66
N CYS A 8 -32.43 6.78 39.19
CA CYS A 8 -31.46 7.41 40.09
C CYS A 8 -30.11 7.77 39.45
N PHE A 9 -29.63 6.95 38.58
CA PHE A 9 -28.27 7.13 38.08
C PHE A 9 -28.20 7.09 36.55
N LYS A 10 -28.27 8.27 35.96
CA LYS A 10 -27.93 8.45 34.53
C LYS A 10 -26.44 8.69 34.30
N LYS A 11 -25.58 8.64 35.34
CA LYS A 11 -24.35 9.41 35.27
C LYS A 11 -23.10 8.59 35.50
N VAL A 12 -22.15 8.99 34.75
CA VAL A 12 -20.76 8.65 34.78
C VAL A 12 -20.04 9.53 35.79
N ALA A 13 -19.22 8.95 36.67
CA ALA A 13 -18.37 9.68 37.61
C ALA A 13 -17.02 9.99 36.94
N PRO A 14 -16.68 11.27 36.67
CA PRO A 14 -15.38 11.65 36.13
C PRO A 14 -14.29 11.59 37.19
N VAL A 15 -13.11 11.05 36.82
CA VAL A 15 -11.94 11.01 37.71
C VAL A 15 -11.09 12.28 37.51
N LYS A 16 -11.37 13.30 38.29
CA LYS A 16 -10.80 14.63 38.16
C LYS A 16 -9.27 14.66 38.28
N ALA A 17 -8.68 13.89 39.20
CA ALA A 17 -7.24 13.87 39.42
C ALA A 17 -6.47 13.31 38.21
N CYS A 18 -6.96 12.21 37.61
CA CYS A 18 -6.36 11.68 36.37
C CYS A 18 -6.35 12.71 35.23
N TYR A 19 -7.43 13.48 35.10
CA TYR A 19 -7.49 14.54 34.09
C TYR A 19 -6.45 15.64 34.35
N PHE A 20 -6.34 16.14 35.59
CA PHE A 20 -5.41 17.22 35.90
C PHE A 20 -3.94 16.77 35.93
N GLN A 21 -3.65 15.57 36.37
CA GLN A 21 -2.28 15.06 36.53
C GLN A 21 -1.73 14.41 35.25
N LYS A 22 -2.54 13.61 34.56
CA LYS A 22 -2.10 12.80 33.41
C LYS A 22 -2.66 13.29 32.08
N GLY A 23 -3.60 14.25 32.09
CA GLY A 23 -4.28 14.74 30.89
C GLY A 23 -5.22 13.71 30.25
N THR A 24 -5.46 12.57 30.94
CA THR A 24 -6.29 11.49 30.42
C THR A 24 -7.64 11.49 31.13
N PRO A 25 -8.77 11.77 30.43
CA PRO A 25 -10.09 11.68 31.04
C PRO A 25 -10.43 10.21 31.33
N ARG A 26 -10.88 9.94 32.56
CA ARG A 26 -11.34 8.65 33.02
C ARG A 26 -12.77 8.77 33.56
N TYR A 27 -13.60 7.76 33.29
CA TYR A 27 -14.99 7.75 33.62
C TYR A 27 -15.42 6.41 34.22
N PHE A 28 -16.11 6.45 35.37
CA PHE A 28 -16.72 5.29 35.98
C PHE A 28 -18.24 5.35 35.79
N GLU A 29 -18.85 4.25 35.38
CA GLU A 29 -20.30 4.14 35.27
C GLU A 29 -20.88 3.52 36.50
N TYR A 30 -22.02 4.10 36.96
CA TYR A 30 -22.79 3.52 38.03
C TYR A 30 -23.67 2.39 37.51
N GLU A 31 -23.68 1.27 38.24
CA GLU A 31 -24.55 0.14 37.97
C GLU A 31 -25.31 -0.24 39.23
N VAL A 32 -26.59 -0.55 39.08
CA VAL A 32 -27.45 -1.02 40.17
C VAL A 32 -27.66 -2.51 39.99
N LEU A 33 -27.17 -3.28 40.94
CA LEU A 33 -27.15 -4.73 40.85
C LEU A 33 -27.69 -5.38 42.14
N GLY A 34 -28.18 -6.61 42.03
CA GLY A 34 -28.53 -7.44 43.20
C GLY A 34 -27.35 -8.23 43.75
N GLU A 35 -26.39 -8.51 42.91
CA GLU A 35 -25.17 -9.28 43.21
C GLU A 35 -23.98 -8.62 42.46
N GLY A 36 -22.77 -8.72 43.01
CA GLY A 36 -21.56 -8.21 42.36
C GLY A 36 -21.23 -9.00 41.10
N VAL A 37 -20.75 -8.31 40.08
CA VAL A 37 -20.35 -8.91 38.80
C VAL A 37 -18.96 -8.40 38.43
N ASP A 38 -18.01 -9.32 38.19
CA ASP A 38 -16.72 -8.97 37.64
C ASP A 38 -16.81 -8.89 36.10
N LYS A 39 -16.53 -7.71 35.54
CA LYS A 39 -16.52 -7.47 34.10
C LYS A 39 -15.48 -6.43 33.68
N THR A 40 -14.91 -6.62 32.51
CA THR A 40 -13.91 -5.70 31.95
C THR A 40 -14.58 -4.44 31.39
N PRO A 41 -14.14 -3.23 31.79
CA PRO A 41 -14.64 -1.98 31.24
C PRO A 41 -14.38 -1.87 29.73
N THR A 42 -15.40 -1.48 28.95
CA THR A 42 -15.36 -1.37 27.51
C THR A 42 -15.72 0.03 27.01
N GLY A 43 -15.27 0.39 25.81
CA GLY A 43 -15.57 1.70 25.20
C GLY A 43 -14.98 2.87 26.00
N ASP A 44 -15.80 3.88 26.26
CA ASP A 44 -15.41 5.08 26.99
C ASP A 44 -15.34 4.87 28.51
N THR A 45 -15.94 3.78 28.99
CA THR A 45 -15.98 3.44 30.42
C THR A 45 -14.62 2.90 30.86
N ASP A 46 -14.08 3.47 31.92
CA ASP A 46 -12.83 3.06 32.51
C ASP A 46 -13.00 2.20 33.76
N GLY A 47 -14.17 2.22 34.40
CA GLY A 47 -14.50 1.40 35.54
C GLY A 47 -15.97 1.43 35.88
N TYR A 48 -16.36 0.62 36.84
CA TYR A 48 -17.72 0.52 37.31
C TYR A 48 -17.81 0.80 38.80
N ILE A 49 -18.88 1.48 39.20
CA ILE A 49 -19.30 1.62 40.59
C ILE A 49 -20.60 0.82 40.73
N GLN A 50 -20.48 -0.38 41.27
CA GLN A 50 -21.60 -1.30 41.42
C GLN A 50 -22.30 -1.08 42.74
N LEU A 51 -23.50 -0.49 42.70
CA LEU A 51 -24.36 -0.28 43.83
C LEU A 51 -25.19 -1.55 44.09
N ILE A 52 -24.94 -2.18 45.21
CA ILE A 52 -25.55 -3.47 45.58
C ILE A 52 -26.53 -3.29 46.74
N PHE A 53 -27.77 -3.49 46.42
CA PHE A 53 -28.86 -3.40 47.39
C PHE A 53 -29.27 -4.81 47.83
N SER A 54 -28.74 -5.27 48.96
CA SER A 54 -29.04 -6.62 49.47
C SER A 54 -29.10 -6.64 51.00
N SER A 55 -30.13 -7.25 51.54
CA SER A 55 -30.30 -7.50 52.99
C SER A 55 -29.66 -8.83 53.44
N ARG A 56 -29.03 -9.61 52.52
CA ARG A 56 -28.39 -10.90 52.85
C ARG A 56 -27.08 -10.67 53.59
N LYS A 57 -26.90 -11.23 54.79
CA LYS A 57 -25.66 -11.09 55.60
C LYS A 57 -24.37 -11.62 54.88
N LYS A 58 -24.50 -12.63 54.02
CA LYS A 58 -23.37 -13.24 53.30
C LYS A 58 -22.92 -12.46 52.05
N VAL A 59 -23.71 -11.52 51.57
CA VAL A 59 -23.38 -10.77 50.33
C VAL A 59 -22.09 -9.96 50.49
N LEU A 60 -21.83 -9.43 51.68
CA LEU A 60 -20.62 -8.66 51.91
C LEU A 60 -19.35 -9.53 51.78
N GLU A 61 -19.35 -10.75 52.35
CA GLU A 61 -18.23 -11.70 52.26
C GLU A 61 -18.04 -12.15 50.82
N GLU A 62 -19.10 -12.48 50.10
CA GLU A 62 -19.07 -12.88 48.69
C GLU A 62 -18.49 -11.77 47.79
N ILE A 63 -18.84 -10.50 48.08
CA ILE A 63 -18.33 -9.33 47.33
C ILE A 63 -16.86 -9.04 47.68
N CYS A 64 -16.45 -9.18 48.94
CA CYS A 64 -15.04 -9.06 49.31
C CYS A 64 -14.19 -10.08 48.56
N GLU A 65 -14.59 -11.35 48.53
CA GLU A 65 -13.89 -12.39 47.77
C GLU A 65 -13.85 -12.12 46.24
N LEU A 66 -14.97 -11.65 45.67
CA LEU A 66 -15.07 -11.27 44.25
C LEU A 66 -14.15 -10.09 43.94
N SER A 67 -14.16 -9.07 44.81
CA SER A 67 -13.36 -7.87 44.69
C SER A 67 -11.86 -8.15 44.80
N GLU A 68 -11.48 -9.08 45.69
CA GLU A 68 -10.07 -9.50 45.84
C GLU A 68 -9.55 -10.19 44.58
N LYS A 69 -10.37 -11.06 43.97
CA LYS A 69 -10.02 -11.80 42.75
C LYS A 69 -10.09 -10.95 41.47
N SER A 70 -10.85 -9.86 41.48
CA SER A 70 -11.04 -9.01 40.30
C SER A 70 -9.79 -8.21 39.99
N GLU A 71 -9.38 -8.26 38.74
CA GLU A 71 -8.32 -7.41 38.19
C GLU A 71 -8.85 -6.17 37.45
N ASN A 72 -10.16 -5.92 37.49
CA ASN A 72 -10.82 -4.82 36.80
C ASN A 72 -11.02 -3.62 37.72
N ALA A 73 -11.19 -2.44 37.12
CA ALA A 73 -11.50 -1.22 37.87
C ALA A 73 -12.98 -1.21 38.31
N ILE A 74 -13.32 -2.01 39.33
CA ILE A 74 -14.66 -2.14 39.85
C ILE A 74 -14.66 -1.79 41.34
N ILE A 75 -15.51 -0.84 41.71
CA ILE A 75 -15.74 -0.46 43.08
C ILE A 75 -17.12 -0.98 43.44
N PHE A 76 -17.20 -1.80 44.48
CA PHE A 76 -18.47 -2.33 44.99
C PHE A 76 -18.93 -1.47 46.14
N VAL A 77 -20.22 -1.13 46.13
CA VAL A 77 -20.90 -0.29 47.14
C VAL A 77 -22.10 -1.04 47.70
N CYS A 78 -21.97 -1.56 48.90
CA CYS A 78 -22.98 -2.40 49.52
C CYS A 78 -23.83 -1.58 50.46
N PHE A 79 -25.14 -1.50 50.21
CA PHE A 79 -26.13 -0.86 51.06
C PHE A 79 -26.65 -1.87 52.10
N ARG A 80 -26.46 -1.57 53.37
CA ARG A 80 -26.89 -2.42 54.51
C ARG A 80 -28.35 -2.19 54.92
N ASN A 81 -28.82 -0.94 54.80
CA ASN A 81 -30.20 -0.57 55.13
C ASN A 81 -30.93 -0.11 53.83
N THR A 82 -31.91 -0.90 53.40
CA THR A 82 -32.62 -0.66 52.13
C THR A 82 -34.12 -0.37 52.32
N ASP A 83 -34.61 -0.34 53.53
CA ASP A 83 -36.09 -0.28 53.84
C ASP A 83 -36.71 1.03 53.32
N GLU A 84 -36.07 2.15 53.55
CA GLU A 84 -36.50 3.46 53.03
C GLU A 84 -36.51 3.51 51.52
N LEU A 85 -35.45 3.03 50.88
CA LEU A 85 -35.31 2.99 49.42
C LEU A 85 -36.40 2.11 48.77
N VAL A 86 -36.69 0.96 49.38
CA VAL A 86 -37.75 0.04 48.93
C VAL A 86 -39.11 0.71 49.03
N SER A 87 -39.38 1.50 50.11
CA SER A 87 -40.64 2.22 50.32
C SER A 87 -40.89 3.25 49.19
N HIS A 88 -39.87 4.03 48.81
CA HIS A 88 -39.96 4.98 47.69
C HIS A 88 -40.15 4.28 46.33
N LEU A 89 -39.43 3.19 46.09
CA LEU A 89 -39.60 2.38 44.88
C LEU A 89 -41.02 1.80 44.79
N TYR A 90 -41.56 1.31 45.87
CA TYR A 90 -42.93 0.81 45.92
C TYR A 90 -43.96 1.89 45.56
N LEU A 91 -43.79 3.11 46.06
CA LEU A 91 -44.67 4.23 45.71
C LEU A 91 -44.56 4.58 44.21
N ILE A 92 -43.35 4.62 43.65
CA ILE A 92 -43.13 4.87 42.21
C ILE A 92 -43.85 3.80 41.37
N GLU A 93 -43.69 2.52 41.70
CA GLU A 93 -44.35 1.44 40.99
C GLU A 93 -45.87 1.48 41.12
N LYS A 94 -46.37 1.86 42.30
CA LYS A 94 -47.77 2.09 42.51
C LYS A 94 -48.35 3.21 41.63
N TYR A 95 -47.62 4.32 41.48
CA TYR A 95 -48.02 5.42 40.60
C TYR A 95 -48.00 4.99 39.13
N LYS A 96 -47.00 4.26 38.70
CA LYS A 96 -46.96 3.67 37.35
C LYS A 96 -48.16 2.74 37.11
N TYR A 97 -48.48 1.88 38.05
CA TYR A 97 -49.62 0.98 37.94
C TYR A 97 -50.94 1.77 37.81
N ILE A 98 -51.13 2.84 38.60
CA ILE A 98 -52.31 3.70 38.51
C ILE A 98 -52.40 4.34 37.12
N LEU A 99 -51.31 4.92 36.61
CA LEU A 99 -51.28 5.53 35.28
C LEU A 99 -51.58 4.54 34.15
N SER A 100 -51.10 3.31 34.26
CA SER A 100 -51.19 2.31 33.19
C SER A 100 -52.47 1.47 33.21
N LYS A 101 -53.07 1.26 34.41
CA LYS A 101 -54.20 0.32 34.61
C LYS A 101 -55.47 0.98 35.07
N VAL A 102 -55.40 2.08 35.85
CA VAL A 102 -56.56 2.76 36.40
C VAL A 102 -56.99 3.96 35.53
N LEU A 103 -56.06 4.75 35.08
CA LEU A 103 -56.32 5.94 34.24
C LEU A 103 -56.10 5.65 32.74
N VAL A 104 -56.62 4.53 32.24
CA VAL A 104 -56.45 4.08 30.85
C VAL A 104 -57.08 5.05 29.85
N ASP A 105 -58.18 5.66 30.18
CA ASP A 105 -58.97 6.51 29.27
C ASP A 105 -58.35 7.92 29.05
N LYS A 106 -57.33 8.30 29.81
CA LYS A 106 -56.62 9.59 29.69
C LYS A 106 -57.50 10.85 29.65
N SER A 107 -58.77 10.75 29.99
CA SER A 107 -59.72 11.86 30.00
C SER A 107 -59.48 12.80 31.19
N ASP A 108 -59.07 12.27 32.35
CA ASP A 108 -58.76 13.05 33.54
C ASP A 108 -57.29 13.55 33.54
N LYS A 109 -57.07 14.62 32.83
CA LYS A 109 -55.74 15.24 32.74
C LYS A 109 -55.22 15.77 34.07
N VAL A 110 -56.12 16.17 34.98
CA VAL A 110 -55.71 16.70 36.29
C VAL A 110 -55.14 15.58 37.15
N ALA A 111 -55.87 14.45 37.26
CA ALA A 111 -55.39 13.29 38.00
C ALA A 111 -54.07 12.73 37.40
N ILE A 112 -53.96 12.67 36.08
CA ILE A 112 -52.72 12.21 35.42
C ILE A 112 -51.54 13.12 35.74
N ASN A 113 -51.71 14.45 35.65
CA ASN A 113 -50.66 15.40 35.98
C ASN A 113 -50.25 15.31 37.45
N GLU A 114 -51.21 15.18 38.35
CA GLU A 114 -50.92 15.07 39.79
C GLU A 114 -50.15 13.78 40.12
N ILE A 115 -50.51 12.65 39.54
CA ILE A 115 -49.78 11.40 39.75
C ILE A 115 -48.39 11.45 39.14
N ASN A 116 -48.23 12.09 37.99
CA ASN A 116 -46.90 12.31 37.43
C ASN A 116 -46.03 13.20 38.35
N ASN A 117 -46.60 14.27 38.92
CA ASN A 117 -45.90 15.14 39.86
C ASN A 117 -45.47 14.37 41.12
N LEU A 118 -46.37 13.56 41.69
CA LEU A 118 -46.06 12.72 42.85
C LEU A 118 -44.97 11.69 42.53
N MET A 119 -45.04 11.06 41.36
CA MET A 119 -44.01 10.12 40.90
C MET A 119 -42.64 10.80 40.73
N GLU A 120 -42.60 11.98 40.12
CA GLU A 120 -41.34 12.74 39.99
C GLU A 120 -40.81 13.20 41.37
N TYR A 121 -41.68 13.59 42.30
CA TYR A 121 -41.28 13.89 43.67
C TYR A 121 -40.62 12.68 44.36
N GLU A 122 -41.24 11.51 44.29
CA GLU A 122 -40.67 10.27 44.87
C GLU A 122 -39.33 9.90 44.22
N LYS A 123 -39.17 10.09 42.92
CA LYS A 123 -37.89 9.90 42.24
C LYS A 123 -36.79 10.84 42.76
N VAL A 124 -37.12 12.11 42.99
CA VAL A 124 -36.19 13.09 43.55
C VAL A 124 -35.81 12.72 44.98
N VAL A 125 -36.77 12.31 45.81
CA VAL A 125 -36.52 11.89 47.20
C VAL A 125 -35.66 10.63 47.23
N LEU A 126 -35.99 9.63 46.40
CA LEU A 126 -35.21 8.39 46.28
C LEU A 126 -33.74 8.68 45.84
N ASN A 127 -33.55 9.52 44.82
CA ASN A 127 -32.23 9.90 44.38
C ASN A 127 -31.44 10.65 45.47
N LYS A 128 -32.09 11.52 46.21
CA LYS A 128 -31.49 12.22 47.34
C LYS A 128 -31.11 11.25 48.46
N SER A 129 -32.01 10.35 48.85
CA SER A 129 -31.76 9.34 49.91
C SER A 129 -30.56 8.46 49.55
N ILE A 130 -30.46 7.97 48.28
CA ILE A 130 -29.29 7.20 47.83
C ILE A 130 -28.01 8.06 47.88
N SER A 131 -28.06 9.30 47.39
CA SER A 131 -26.88 10.19 47.37
C SER A 131 -26.42 10.54 48.80
N ASP A 132 -27.33 10.79 49.68
CA ASP A 132 -27.04 11.10 51.08
C ASP A 132 -26.44 9.87 51.80
N SER A 133 -26.96 8.66 51.54
CA SER A 133 -26.45 7.41 52.10
C SER A 133 -25.03 7.06 51.61
N LEU A 134 -24.68 7.39 50.36
CA LEU A 134 -23.35 7.10 49.79
C LEU A 134 -22.21 7.74 50.59
N PHE A 135 -22.42 8.90 51.20
CA PHE A 135 -21.42 9.67 51.93
C PHE A 135 -21.78 9.86 53.42
N ALA A 136 -22.71 9.09 53.91
CA ALA A 136 -23.12 9.18 55.30
C ALA A 136 -22.11 8.48 56.22
N TYR A 137 -21.87 9.09 57.39
CA TYR A 137 -20.97 8.54 58.42
C TYR A 137 -21.64 7.46 59.29
N ASN A 138 -22.84 7.02 58.91
CA ASN A 138 -23.70 6.15 59.71
C ASN A 138 -23.46 4.64 59.51
N GLY A 139 -22.53 4.25 58.63
CA GLY A 139 -22.23 2.85 58.36
C GLY A 139 -23.29 2.08 57.54
N ASP A 140 -24.27 2.78 56.96
CA ASP A 140 -25.28 2.15 56.11
C ASP A 140 -24.74 1.67 54.75
N VAL A 141 -23.59 2.16 54.34
CA VAL A 141 -22.93 1.83 53.06
C VAL A 141 -21.49 1.41 53.33
N THR A 142 -21.07 0.32 52.69
CA THR A 142 -19.67 -0.16 52.71
C THR A 142 -19.11 -0.11 51.30
N TRP A 143 -17.97 0.59 51.13
CA TRP A 143 -17.20 0.65 49.91
C TRP A 143 -16.10 -0.40 49.90
N ILE A 144 -15.99 -1.19 48.82
CA ILE A 144 -15.04 -2.30 48.73
C ILE A 144 -14.27 -2.19 47.42
N PHE A 145 -12.94 -2.27 47.53
CA PHE A 145 -12.03 -2.36 46.41
C PHE A 145 -10.84 -3.29 46.74
N LYS A 146 -10.56 -4.26 45.87
CA LYS A 146 -9.50 -5.28 46.09
C LYS A 146 -9.64 -6.06 47.41
N GLY A 147 -10.87 -6.42 47.76
CA GLY A 147 -11.19 -7.16 49.00
C GLY A 147 -11.13 -6.33 50.27
N GLU A 148 -10.71 -5.07 50.21
CA GLU A 148 -10.61 -4.19 51.37
C GLU A 148 -11.75 -3.20 51.44
N GLU A 149 -12.25 -2.97 52.65
CA GLU A 149 -13.19 -1.89 52.91
C GLU A 149 -12.48 -0.54 52.84
N ARG A 150 -13.10 0.45 52.22
CA ARG A 150 -12.61 1.82 52.05
C ARG A 150 -13.51 2.83 52.76
N ASP A 151 -12.90 3.70 53.52
CA ASP A 151 -13.64 4.78 54.21
C ASP A 151 -13.91 5.92 53.20
N VAL A 152 -15.16 6.07 52.79
CA VAL A 152 -15.59 7.12 51.87
C VAL A 152 -16.77 7.88 52.52
N CYS A 153 -16.45 8.99 53.18
CA CYS A 153 -17.40 9.82 53.91
C CYS A 153 -17.61 11.19 53.25
N SER A 154 -16.96 11.45 52.14
CA SER A 154 -17.09 12.71 51.42
C SER A 154 -16.83 12.55 49.93
N LEU A 155 -17.26 13.54 49.13
CA LEU A 155 -16.91 13.65 47.70
C LEU A 155 -15.40 13.73 47.48
N ARG A 156 -14.64 14.21 48.47
CA ARG A 156 -13.17 14.25 48.39
C ARG A 156 -12.61 12.83 48.47
N ASP A 157 -13.04 12.05 49.46
CA ASP A 157 -12.58 10.65 49.66
C ASP A 157 -12.98 9.81 48.46
N PHE A 158 -14.18 9.99 47.93
CA PHE A 158 -14.65 9.36 46.71
C PHE A 158 -13.73 9.66 45.50
N ASN A 159 -13.40 10.94 45.27
CA ASN A 159 -12.48 11.29 44.20
C ASN A 159 -11.07 10.74 44.42
N GLN A 160 -10.60 10.65 45.66
CA GLN A 160 -9.33 10.00 46.01
C GLN A 160 -9.38 8.50 45.73
N LEU A 161 -10.45 7.82 46.07
CA LEU A 161 -10.64 6.40 45.79
C LEU A 161 -10.62 6.16 44.25
N LEU A 162 -11.40 6.92 43.47
CA LEU A 162 -11.41 6.80 42.02
C LEU A 162 -10.01 6.99 41.40
N SER A 163 -9.24 7.95 41.94
CA SER A 163 -7.89 8.20 41.47
C SER A 163 -6.94 7.06 41.84
N ALA A 164 -7.02 6.56 43.05
CA ALA A 164 -6.21 5.41 43.50
C ALA A 164 -6.51 4.15 42.68
N VAL A 165 -7.77 3.87 42.40
CA VAL A 165 -8.16 2.76 41.51
C VAL A 165 -7.57 2.94 40.08
N CYS A 166 -7.60 4.15 39.53
CA CYS A 166 -7.02 4.42 38.23
C CYS A 166 -5.49 4.28 38.23
N ASP A 167 -4.81 4.73 39.27
CA ASP A 167 -3.37 4.64 39.40
C ASP A 167 -2.89 3.20 39.57
N GLU A 168 -3.66 2.37 40.25
CA GLU A 168 -3.35 0.95 40.41
C GLU A 168 -3.63 0.14 39.14
N ILE A 169 -4.82 0.25 38.57
CA ILE A 169 -5.25 -0.57 37.43
C ILE A 169 -4.64 -0.07 36.11
N TYR A 170 -4.48 1.25 35.96
CA TYR A 170 -3.95 1.91 34.74
C TYR A 170 -2.62 2.59 34.99
N SER A 171 -1.72 1.87 35.68
CA SER A 171 -0.41 2.37 36.15
C SER A 171 0.51 2.86 35.01
N GLN A 172 0.38 2.29 33.82
CA GLN A 172 1.22 2.59 32.66
C GLN A 172 0.59 3.65 31.70
N THR A 173 -0.42 4.38 32.18
CA THR A 173 -1.02 5.46 31.38
C THR A 173 0.00 6.59 31.21
N PRO A 174 0.35 7.01 29.98
CA PRO A 174 1.28 8.09 29.75
C PRO A 174 0.73 9.44 30.21
N VAL A 175 1.62 10.34 30.62
CA VAL A 175 1.27 11.73 30.94
C VAL A 175 1.19 12.54 29.65
N MET A 176 -0.03 12.88 29.24
CA MET A 176 -0.28 13.60 28.00
C MET A 176 -1.31 14.71 28.19
N ASN A 177 -0.84 15.91 28.46
CA ASN A 177 -1.68 17.06 28.80
C ASN A 177 -2.30 17.70 27.54
N ASN A 178 -3.05 16.93 26.75
CA ASN A 178 -3.77 17.44 25.60
C ASN A 178 -5.13 16.74 25.43
N GLU A 179 -6.19 17.40 25.85
CA GLU A 179 -7.56 16.90 25.76
C GLU A 179 -8.14 16.92 24.33
N LEU A 180 -7.49 17.59 23.37
CA LEU A 180 -8.02 17.70 22.02
C LEU A 180 -8.17 16.33 21.37
N PHE A 181 -7.20 15.45 21.56
CA PHE A 181 -7.19 14.11 20.97
C PHE A 181 -7.29 12.97 21.99
N ASN A 182 -7.12 13.23 23.29
CA ASN A 182 -7.21 12.20 24.33
C ASN A 182 -8.68 11.84 24.64
N LYS A 183 -9.42 11.41 23.63
CA LYS A 183 -10.86 11.09 23.64
C LYS A 183 -11.10 9.83 22.82
N HIS A 184 -12.23 9.18 23.06
CA HIS A 184 -12.59 8.03 22.23
C HIS A 184 -12.97 8.45 20.80
N LYS A 185 -13.80 9.49 20.66
CA LYS A 185 -14.23 10.00 19.35
C LYS A 185 -13.74 11.43 19.13
N LEU A 186 -13.01 11.64 18.05
CA LEU A 186 -12.52 12.96 17.65
C LEU A 186 -13.63 13.82 17.05
N SER A 187 -13.60 15.13 17.32
CA SER A 187 -14.45 16.09 16.60
C SER A 187 -13.98 16.29 15.17
N GLY A 188 -14.86 16.78 14.29
CA GLY A 188 -14.50 17.04 12.89
C GLY A 188 -13.31 17.99 12.72
N SER A 189 -13.20 19.02 13.56
CA SER A 189 -12.07 19.97 13.57
C SER A 189 -10.75 19.29 13.94
N ILE A 190 -10.75 18.40 14.93
CA ILE A 190 -9.55 17.65 15.33
C ILE A 190 -9.19 16.56 14.31
N SER A 191 -10.17 15.95 13.66
CA SER A 191 -9.91 15.03 12.55
C SER A 191 -9.24 15.75 11.36
N SER A 192 -9.64 17.00 11.06
CA SER A 192 -8.94 17.83 10.07
C SER A 192 -7.53 18.21 10.52
N ALA A 193 -7.35 18.58 11.78
CA ALA A 193 -6.02 18.87 12.35
C ALA A 193 -5.10 17.63 12.30
N LYS A 194 -5.64 16.42 12.48
CA LYS A 194 -4.89 15.17 12.31
C LYS A 194 -4.31 15.04 10.89
N GLY A 195 -5.13 15.27 9.86
CA GLY A 195 -4.66 15.23 8.48
C GLY A 195 -3.51 16.19 8.23
N LYS A 196 -3.60 17.44 8.72
CA LYS A 196 -2.53 18.43 8.60
C LYS A 196 -1.27 18.05 9.37
N TYR A 197 -1.42 17.55 10.60
CA TYR A 197 -0.30 17.05 11.40
C TYR A 197 0.44 15.91 10.71
N LEU A 198 -0.27 14.90 10.23
CA LEU A 198 0.32 13.75 9.54
C LEU A 198 0.96 14.16 8.19
N ALA A 199 0.36 15.11 7.47
CA ALA A 199 0.96 15.67 6.26
C ALA A 199 2.28 16.42 6.55
N ALA A 200 2.32 17.22 7.63
CA ALA A 200 3.54 17.89 8.06
C ALA A 200 4.61 16.86 8.51
N LEU A 201 4.22 15.83 9.24
CA LEU A 201 5.11 14.73 9.64
C LEU A 201 5.74 14.03 8.43
N LEU A 202 4.98 13.80 7.36
CA LEU A 202 5.47 13.14 6.14
C LEU A 202 6.38 14.03 5.29
N ASN A 203 6.05 15.32 5.17
CA ASN A 203 6.65 16.21 4.17
C ASN A 203 7.68 17.19 4.76
N GLN A 204 7.57 17.50 6.05
CA GLN A 204 8.37 18.55 6.74
C GLN A 204 9.06 18.01 8.00
N SER A 205 9.31 16.71 8.05
CA SER A 205 9.92 16.05 9.22
C SER A 205 11.31 16.55 9.56
N ASN A 206 12.04 17.12 8.61
CA ASN A 206 13.38 17.66 8.80
C ASN A 206 13.37 19.16 9.15
N GLU A 207 12.19 19.76 9.23
CA GLU A 207 12.05 21.17 9.55
C GLU A 207 11.79 21.36 11.06
N GLN A 208 12.33 22.44 11.61
CA GLN A 208 12.04 22.83 13.00
C GLN A 208 10.52 23.02 13.16
N ASN A 209 9.95 22.47 14.24
CA ASN A 209 8.53 22.48 14.54
C ASN A 209 7.66 21.88 13.41
N LEU A 210 8.16 20.94 12.58
CA LEU A 210 7.50 20.40 11.38
C LEU A 210 7.00 21.51 10.44
N GLY A 211 7.74 22.62 10.31
CA GLY A 211 7.38 23.75 9.45
C GLY A 211 6.19 24.59 9.93
N PHE A 212 5.63 24.32 11.12
CA PHE A 212 4.53 25.14 11.64
C PHE A 212 5.00 26.53 12.05
N PRO A 213 4.28 27.61 11.65
CA PRO A 213 4.64 28.99 11.98
C PRO A 213 4.75 29.23 13.49
N ASP A 214 5.73 30.02 13.93
CA ASP A 214 5.95 30.29 15.36
C ASP A 214 4.91 31.23 15.98
N ASP A 215 4.34 32.12 15.19
CA ASP A 215 3.38 33.14 15.61
C ASP A 215 1.94 32.64 15.78
N LYS A 216 1.62 31.40 15.32
CA LYS A 216 0.28 30.81 15.37
C LYS A 216 0.29 29.48 16.10
N PHE A 217 -0.79 29.21 16.84
CA PHE A 217 -0.98 27.96 17.56
C PHE A 217 -2.27 27.24 17.12
N PRO A 218 -2.34 26.77 15.86
CA PRO A 218 -3.46 25.95 15.42
C PRO A 218 -3.46 24.59 16.13
N PRO A 219 -4.58 23.87 16.14
CA PRO A 219 -4.69 22.58 16.84
C PRO A 219 -3.61 21.59 16.43
N GLU A 220 -3.25 21.49 15.17
CA GLU A 220 -2.20 20.61 14.64
C GLU A 220 -0.82 20.89 15.24
N LYS A 221 -0.46 22.16 15.47
CA LYS A 221 0.78 22.55 16.14
C LYS A 221 0.77 22.19 17.63
N THR A 222 -0.37 22.39 18.29
CA THR A 222 -0.55 22.01 19.70
C THR A 222 -0.42 20.51 19.89
N ILE A 223 -0.96 19.73 18.95
CA ILE A 223 -0.83 18.27 18.92
C ILE A 223 0.63 17.85 18.73
N TYR A 224 1.33 18.46 17.76
CA TYR A 224 2.77 18.26 17.55
C TYR A 224 3.56 18.52 18.84
N TYR A 225 3.29 19.63 19.54
CA TYR A 225 3.99 19.96 20.78
C TYR A 225 3.80 18.86 21.82
N SER A 226 2.58 18.37 21.98
CA SER A 226 2.28 17.33 22.98
C SER A 226 2.90 15.99 22.63
N LEU A 227 2.86 15.57 21.36
CA LEU A 227 3.29 14.24 20.94
C LEU A 227 4.80 14.13 20.70
N LEU A 228 5.42 15.19 20.19
CA LEU A 228 6.80 15.14 19.68
C LEU A 228 7.73 16.10 20.40
N LYS A 229 7.40 17.39 20.49
CA LYS A 229 8.30 18.39 21.05
C LYS A 229 8.49 18.24 22.55
N ASN A 230 7.40 18.20 23.33
CA ASN A 230 7.44 18.10 24.79
C ASN A 230 7.88 16.72 25.29
N THR A 231 7.82 15.70 24.45
CA THR A 231 8.32 14.36 24.73
C THR A 231 9.81 14.22 24.42
N GLY A 232 10.40 15.20 23.72
CA GLY A 232 11.79 15.16 23.27
C GLY A 232 12.01 14.24 22.08
N LEU A 233 10.95 13.75 21.42
CA LEU A 233 11.05 12.86 20.26
C LEU A 233 11.41 13.59 18.97
N HIS A 234 11.20 14.93 18.91
CA HIS A 234 11.58 15.74 17.75
C HIS A 234 12.23 17.05 18.21
N VAL A 235 13.50 17.20 17.92
CA VAL A 235 14.33 18.32 18.35
C VAL A 235 15.12 18.86 17.16
N ASN A 236 14.99 20.13 16.85
CA ASN A 236 15.73 20.82 15.77
C ASN A 236 15.62 20.15 14.38
N GLY A 237 14.48 19.52 14.07
CA GLY A 237 14.26 18.83 12.78
C GLY A 237 14.78 17.40 12.74
N GLU A 238 15.18 16.82 13.87
CA GLU A 238 15.66 15.44 13.97
C GLU A 238 14.82 14.66 14.98
N PHE A 239 14.60 13.36 14.71
CA PHE A 239 13.95 12.46 15.64
C PHE A 239 14.95 11.82 16.58
N ALA A 240 14.59 11.77 17.86
CA ALA A 240 15.36 11.05 18.86
C ALA A 240 14.95 9.56 18.90
N ASP A 241 15.90 8.69 19.21
CA ASP A 241 15.66 7.24 19.33
C ASP A 241 14.82 6.88 20.55
N VAL A 242 14.86 7.69 21.60
CA VAL A 242 14.13 7.50 22.85
C VAL A 242 13.61 8.84 23.35
N PRO A 243 12.36 8.91 23.84
CA PRO A 243 11.83 10.16 24.41
C PRO A 243 12.60 10.56 25.68
N SER A 244 12.80 11.86 25.87
CA SER A 244 13.45 12.40 27.08
C SER A 244 12.48 12.59 28.26
N ASN A 245 11.18 12.57 28.00
CA ASN A 245 10.14 12.73 29.02
C ASN A 245 9.76 11.38 29.62
N GLU A 246 10.03 11.19 30.91
CA GLU A 246 9.73 9.96 31.65
C GLU A 246 8.26 9.57 31.63
N GLY A 247 7.34 10.54 31.55
CA GLY A 247 5.90 10.29 31.54
C GLY A 247 5.37 9.55 30.31
N ILE A 248 6.14 9.45 29.22
CA ILE A 248 5.77 8.71 28.01
C ILE A 248 6.57 7.41 27.83
N LEU A 249 7.62 7.20 28.62
CA LEU A 249 8.47 6.01 28.53
C LEU A 249 7.68 4.69 28.58
N PRO A 250 6.71 4.48 29.48
CA PRO A 250 5.96 3.23 29.52
C PRO A 250 5.23 2.91 28.19
N LEU A 251 4.73 3.94 27.52
CA LEU A 251 4.09 3.79 26.20
C LEU A 251 5.13 3.48 25.12
N TRP A 252 6.27 4.20 25.16
CA TRP A 252 7.36 3.96 24.22
C TRP A 252 7.90 2.54 24.33
N ASP A 253 8.20 2.09 25.55
CA ASP A 253 8.73 0.75 25.83
C ASP A 253 7.76 -0.35 25.39
N ALA A 254 6.44 -0.14 25.58
CA ALA A 254 5.41 -1.08 25.11
C ALA A 254 5.40 -1.22 23.57
N CYS A 255 5.64 -0.13 22.86
CA CYS A 255 5.73 -0.12 21.39
C CYS A 255 7.04 -0.77 20.92
N GLU A 256 8.17 -0.47 21.57
CA GLU A 256 9.47 -1.09 21.29
C GLU A 256 9.46 -2.60 21.54
N GLU A 257 8.90 -3.03 22.67
CA GLU A 257 8.72 -4.45 22.98
C GLU A 257 7.86 -5.16 21.93
N PHE A 258 6.76 -4.53 21.52
CA PHE A 258 5.93 -5.06 20.45
C PHE A 258 6.73 -5.18 19.14
N LEU A 259 7.45 -4.13 18.75
CA LEU A 259 8.23 -4.12 17.52
C LEU A 259 9.33 -5.22 17.56
N LYS A 260 10.08 -5.33 18.63
CA LYS A 260 11.08 -6.40 18.85
C LYS A 260 10.46 -7.80 18.74
N SER A 261 9.23 -7.99 19.24
CA SER A 261 8.54 -9.29 19.14
C SER A 261 8.17 -9.68 17.71
N THR A 262 8.27 -8.76 16.75
CA THR A 262 7.96 -9.00 15.33
C THR A 262 9.16 -9.45 14.51
N THR A 263 10.37 -9.51 15.08
CA THR A 263 11.62 -9.83 14.39
C THR A 263 11.56 -11.18 13.65
N PHE A 264 11.03 -12.21 14.30
CA PHE A 264 10.97 -13.56 13.71
C PHE A 264 9.70 -13.81 12.90
N LYS A 265 8.61 -13.13 13.22
CA LYS A 265 7.31 -13.31 12.56
C LYS A 265 6.56 -11.99 12.49
N PRO A 266 6.07 -11.61 11.29
CA PRO A 266 5.23 -10.42 11.15
C PRO A 266 4.01 -10.48 12.06
N ARG A 267 3.65 -9.36 12.71
CA ARG A 267 2.49 -9.24 13.57
C ARG A 267 1.61 -8.08 13.11
N LYS A 268 0.30 -8.21 13.37
CA LYS A 268 -0.69 -7.20 12.98
C LYS A 268 -0.58 -5.95 13.85
N ILE A 269 -0.66 -4.77 13.25
CA ILE A 269 -0.67 -3.50 13.97
C ILE A 269 -1.88 -3.42 14.92
N SER A 270 -3.00 -4.07 14.57
CA SER A 270 -4.17 -4.19 15.45
C SER A 270 -3.87 -4.87 16.79
N GLU A 271 -2.85 -5.73 16.89
CA GLU A 271 -2.42 -6.35 18.14
C GLU A 271 -1.77 -5.32 19.08
N LEU A 272 -0.95 -4.41 18.54
CA LEU A 272 -0.41 -3.28 19.28
C LEU A 272 -1.53 -2.35 19.78
N ILE A 273 -2.45 -1.98 18.90
CA ILE A 273 -3.62 -1.15 19.26
C ILE A 273 -4.40 -1.82 20.38
N LYS A 274 -4.66 -3.13 20.28
CA LYS A 274 -5.37 -3.89 21.32
C LYS A 274 -4.60 -3.90 22.65
N LYS A 275 -3.26 -4.11 22.62
CA LYS A 275 -2.39 -4.05 23.81
C LYS A 275 -2.51 -2.68 24.50
N LEU A 276 -2.42 -1.59 23.74
CA LEU A 276 -2.46 -0.23 24.26
C LEU A 276 -3.87 0.22 24.70
N SER A 277 -4.93 -0.35 24.12
CA SER A 277 -6.32 -0.09 24.50
C SER A 277 -6.75 -0.86 25.76
N ALA A 278 -5.99 -1.83 26.22
CA ALA A 278 -6.24 -2.62 27.40
C ALA A 278 -5.46 -2.11 28.63
N LYS A 279 -5.75 -2.64 29.82
CA LYS A 279 -4.90 -2.43 31.00
C LYS A 279 -3.48 -2.96 30.72
N PRO A 280 -2.42 -2.36 31.23
CA PRO A 280 -2.38 -1.25 32.19
C PRO A 280 -2.40 0.16 31.55
N TYR A 281 -2.55 0.29 30.23
CA TYR A 281 -2.52 1.57 29.52
C TYR A 281 -3.90 2.20 29.37
N LYS A 282 -4.85 1.45 28.84
CA LYS A 282 -6.23 1.87 28.54
C LYS A 282 -6.29 3.21 27.80
N LEU A 283 -5.54 3.32 26.68
CA LEU A 283 -5.51 4.52 25.85
C LEU A 283 -6.81 4.69 25.07
N LYS A 284 -7.20 5.95 24.88
CA LYS A 284 -8.40 6.29 24.12
C LYS A 284 -8.13 6.19 22.61
N GLN A 285 -9.14 5.82 21.83
CA GLN A 285 -8.99 5.63 20.39
C GLN A 285 -8.45 6.88 19.68
N GLY A 286 -8.93 8.06 20.02
CA GLY A 286 -8.45 9.31 19.44
C GLY A 286 -6.96 9.57 19.69
N PHE A 287 -6.43 9.16 20.85
CA PHE A 287 -4.99 9.20 21.11
C PHE A 287 -4.22 8.22 20.20
N LEU A 288 -4.70 6.98 20.08
CA LEU A 288 -4.09 5.96 19.25
C LEU A 288 -4.09 6.33 17.76
N ASP A 289 -5.10 7.04 17.29
CA ASP A 289 -5.20 7.55 15.91
C ASP A 289 -4.08 8.54 15.54
N PHE A 290 -3.48 9.20 16.52
CA PHE A 290 -2.31 10.05 16.35
C PHE A 290 -1.00 9.30 16.66
N TRP A 291 -0.98 8.55 17.75
CA TRP A 291 0.24 7.92 18.26
C TRP A 291 0.77 6.82 17.35
N ILE A 292 -0.09 5.90 16.89
CA ILE A 292 0.36 4.77 16.06
C ILE A 292 1.01 5.24 14.74
N PRO A 293 0.40 6.14 13.95
CA PRO A 293 1.06 6.71 12.76
C PRO A 293 2.37 7.42 13.10
N THR A 294 2.42 8.16 14.21
CA THR A 294 3.61 8.90 14.65
C THR A 294 4.74 7.94 15.01
N TYR A 295 4.48 6.93 15.81
CA TYR A 295 5.45 5.90 16.19
C TYR A 295 5.99 5.14 14.97
N LEU A 296 5.10 4.69 14.09
CA LEU A 296 5.49 3.99 12.86
C LEU A 296 6.34 4.89 11.96
N TYR A 297 6.06 6.18 11.90
CA TYR A 297 6.88 7.10 11.11
C TYR A 297 8.27 7.30 11.71
N ILE A 298 8.38 7.48 13.03
CA ILE A 298 9.68 7.63 13.72
C ILE A 298 10.53 6.37 13.50
N LYS A 299 9.93 5.18 13.63
CA LYS A 299 10.60 3.87 13.53
C LYS A 299 10.58 3.27 12.12
N LYS A 300 10.21 4.05 11.09
CA LYS A 300 10.07 3.56 9.70
C LYS A 300 11.31 2.85 9.15
N GLN A 301 12.46 3.07 9.75
CA GLN A 301 13.74 2.49 9.37
C GLN A 301 14.03 1.15 10.03
N ASP A 302 13.31 0.83 11.11
CA ASP A 302 13.58 -0.34 11.94
C ASP A 302 12.73 -1.56 11.54
N PHE A 303 11.79 -1.38 10.59
CA PHE A 303 10.86 -2.46 10.19
C PHE A 303 10.41 -2.37 8.73
N SER A 304 9.86 -3.48 8.26
CA SER A 304 9.09 -3.56 7.00
C SER A 304 7.59 -3.69 7.25
N LEU A 305 6.80 -3.12 6.33
CA LEU A 305 5.33 -3.18 6.32
C LEU A 305 4.81 -4.14 5.25
N TYR A 306 3.76 -4.87 5.59
CA TYR A 306 3.10 -5.81 4.69
C TYR A 306 1.58 -5.67 4.79
N GLY A 307 0.89 -5.90 3.67
CA GLY A 307 -0.54 -6.22 3.68
C GLY A 307 -0.79 -7.66 4.10
N THR A 308 -2.03 -8.03 4.45
CA THR A 308 -2.41 -9.41 4.81
C THR A 308 -2.24 -10.42 3.67
N ASN A 309 -2.20 -9.93 2.42
CA ASN A 309 -1.86 -10.73 1.24
C ASN A 309 -0.34 -11.01 1.12
N GLY A 310 0.47 -10.53 2.07
CA GLY A 310 1.92 -10.65 2.07
C GLY A 310 2.62 -9.67 1.11
N ALA A 311 1.90 -8.71 0.52
CA ALA A 311 2.52 -7.69 -0.31
C ALA A 311 3.30 -6.69 0.54
N TYR A 312 4.56 -6.45 0.17
CA TYR A 312 5.40 -5.45 0.80
C TYR A 312 4.92 -4.02 0.49
N ILE A 313 4.87 -3.16 1.49
CA ILE A 313 4.48 -1.75 1.38
C ILE A 313 5.75 -0.88 1.54
N PRO A 314 6.30 -0.34 0.44
CA PRO A 314 7.61 0.31 0.47
C PRO A 314 7.60 1.71 1.09
N ASN A 315 6.46 2.39 1.14
CA ASN A 315 6.39 3.77 1.57
C ASN A 315 5.23 4.01 2.53
N ILE A 316 5.51 4.72 3.62
CA ILE A 316 4.50 5.29 4.50
C ILE A 316 4.06 6.62 3.88
N ASN A 317 2.78 6.72 3.50
CA ASN A 317 2.16 7.91 2.92
C ASN A 317 0.80 8.20 3.58
N MET A 318 0.13 9.28 3.17
CA MET A 318 -1.18 9.64 3.72
C MET A 318 -2.24 8.56 3.49
N GLU A 319 -2.28 7.96 2.31
CA GLU A 319 -3.21 6.88 1.98
C GLU A 319 -3.04 5.68 2.92
N PHE A 320 -1.78 5.29 3.19
CA PHE A 320 -1.49 4.24 4.18
C PHE A 320 -2.03 4.59 5.56
N PHE A 321 -1.82 5.82 6.05
CA PHE A 321 -2.32 6.23 7.36
C PHE A 321 -3.85 6.24 7.45
N GLU A 322 -4.53 6.66 6.38
CA GLU A 322 -6.00 6.63 6.32
C GLU A 322 -6.56 5.21 6.31
N LEU A 323 -5.94 4.31 5.55
CA LEU A 323 -6.34 2.91 5.49
C LEU A 323 -6.00 2.18 6.79
N LEU A 324 -4.84 2.45 7.38
CA LEU A 324 -4.45 1.89 8.69
C LEU A 324 -5.47 2.22 9.78
N GLN A 325 -5.98 3.44 9.80
CA GLN A 325 -7.00 3.83 10.78
C GLN A 325 -8.32 3.08 10.58
N LYS A 326 -8.72 2.82 9.34
CA LYS A 326 -9.96 2.11 9.02
C LYS A 326 -9.84 0.60 9.23
N HIS A 327 -8.70 0.04 8.85
CA HIS A 327 -8.48 -1.40 8.77
C HIS A 327 -7.12 -1.82 9.36
N PRO A 328 -6.84 -1.54 10.65
CA PRO A 328 -5.52 -1.82 11.25
C PRO A 328 -5.15 -3.32 11.28
N GLY A 329 -6.13 -4.20 11.15
CA GLY A 329 -5.93 -5.65 11.08
C GLY A 329 -5.42 -6.15 9.73
N GLU A 330 -5.40 -5.31 8.69
CA GLU A 330 -4.91 -5.65 7.37
C GLU A 330 -3.42 -5.37 7.18
N TYR A 331 -2.76 -4.76 8.16
CA TYR A 331 -1.36 -4.38 8.09
C TYR A 331 -0.51 -5.11 9.12
N LEU A 332 0.63 -5.62 8.66
CA LEU A 332 1.61 -6.32 9.50
C LEU A 332 2.93 -5.55 9.49
N VAL A 333 3.63 -5.59 10.63
CA VAL A 333 4.99 -5.09 10.78
C VAL A 333 5.94 -6.25 11.09
N LYS A 334 7.16 -6.15 10.59
CA LYS A 334 8.28 -7.06 10.90
C LYS A 334 9.54 -6.23 11.13
N ALA A 335 10.08 -6.26 12.34
CA ALA A 335 11.33 -5.60 12.67
C ALA A 335 12.51 -6.28 11.97
N PHE A 336 13.54 -5.51 11.63
CA PHE A 336 14.75 -6.03 11.02
C PHE A 336 15.70 -6.60 12.07
N ASP A 337 16.38 -7.68 11.70
CA ASP A 337 17.48 -8.26 12.44
C ASP A 337 18.76 -8.19 11.58
N VAL A 338 19.42 -7.04 11.60
CA VAL A 338 20.67 -6.82 10.84
C VAL A 338 21.87 -6.96 11.78
N THR A 339 22.34 -8.18 11.99
CA THR A 339 23.46 -8.51 12.87
C THR A 339 24.51 -9.38 12.15
N GLY A 340 25.75 -9.38 12.65
CA GLY A 340 26.81 -10.27 12.16
C GLY A 340 27.17 -10.08 10.68
N VAL A 341 27.10 -11.17 9.89
CA VAL A 341 27.44 -11.18 8.45
C VAL A 341 26.52 -10.25 7.64
N LYS A 342 25.27 -10.08 8.07
CA LYS A 342 24.31 -9.18 7.40
C LYS A 342 24.82 -7.73 7.38
N VAL A 343 25.51 -7.28 8.42
CA VAL A 343 26.13 -5.93 8.47
C VAL A 343 27.20 -5.78 7.39
N GLN A 344 28.00 -6.80 7.14
CA GLN A 344 29.04 -6.75 6.10
C GLN A 344 28.43 -6.67 4.72
N ILE A 345 27.45 -7.50 4.41
CA ILE A 345 26.70 -7.49 3.14
C ILE A 345 26.03 -6.12 2.95
N PHE A 346 25.38 -5.61 3.99
CA PHE A 346 24.73 -4.30 3.97
C PHE A 346 25.70 -3.15 3.66
N ASN A 347 26.87 -3.14 4.30
CA ASN A 347 27.90 -2.13 4.03
C ASN A 347 28.42 -2.21 2.59
N GLN A 348 28.48 -3.39 1.98
CA GLN A 348 28.86 -3.54 0.58
C GLN A 348 27.75 -3.07 -0.37
N TYR A 349 26.48 -3.35 -0.07
CA TYR A 349 25.36 -2.76 -0.83
C TYR A 349 25.40 -1.23 -0.81
N ARG A 350 25.70 -0.62 0.34
CA ARG A 350 25.87 0.84 0.47
C ARG A 350 27.02 1.36 -0.38
N LYS A 351 28.19 0.71 -0.35
CA LYS A 351 29.34 1.09 -1.18
C LYS A 351 28.99 1.01 -2.66
N PHE A 352 28.34 -0.06 -3.10
CA PHE A 352 27.88 -0.23 -4.48
C PHE A 352 26.97 0.92 -4.92
N LEU A 353 25.94 1.24 -4.14
CA LEU A 353 24.99 2.29 -4.47
C LEU A 353 25.62 3.68 -4.46
N ASN A 354 26.53 3.98 -3.56
CA ASN A 354 27.25 5.26 -3.52
C ASN A 354 28.08 5.49 -4.78
N VAL A 355 28.65 4.43 -5.36
CA VAL A 355 29.38 4.51 -6.64
C VAL A 355 28.43 4.73 -7.82
N GLU A 356 27.28 4.08 -7.82
CA GLU A 356 26.33 4.10 -8.95
C GLU A 356 25.41 5.32 -8.96
N THR A 357 25.08 5.91 -7.80
CA THR A 357 24.07 6.97 -7.70
C THR A 357 24.63 8.39 -7.71
N MET A 358 25.95 8.58 -7.74
CA MET A 358 26.64 9.89 -7.64
C MET A 358 26.18 10.75 -6.44
N GLY A 359 25.45 10.17 -5.47
CA GLY A 359 24.96 10.83 -4.27
C GLY A 359 25.34 10.04 -3.03
N SER A 360 25.90 10.71 -2.01
CA SER A 360 26.14 10.05 -0.74
C SER A 360 24.80 9.67 -0.09
N ILE A 361 24.53 8.38 0.04
CA ILE A 361 23.48 7.88 0.95
C ILE A 361 23.97 8.21 2.36
N LYS A 362 23.38 9.23 2.96
CA LYS A 362 23.77 9.76 4.27
C LYS A 362 23.28 8.93 5.45
N SER A 363 22.43 7.91 5.23
CA SER A 363 21.84 7.14 6.32
C SER A 363 22.40 5.73 6.45
N ASP A 364 22.54 5.26 7.66
CA ASP A 364 22.86 3.88 8.02
C ASP A 364 21.64 2.95 7.91
N ASP A 365 20.65 3.37 7.14
CA ASP A 365 19.33 2.79 7.05
C ASP A 365 19.28 1.67 6.01
N PHE A 366 18.81 0.50 6.43
CA PHE A 366 18.64 -0.67 5.57
C PHE A 366 17.61 -0.41 4.45
N ILE A 367 16.47 0.17 4.77
CA ILE A 367 15.41 0.44 3.77
C ILE A 367 15.89 1.45 2.72
N GLU A 368 16.53 2.54 3.12
CA GLU A 368 17.05 3.53 2.17
C GLU A 368 18.13 2.93 1.26
N THR A 369 18.90 1.96 1.77
CA THR A 369 19.92 1.26 0.97
C THR A 369 19.31 0.32 -0.07
N ILE A 370 18.22 -0.36 0.23
CA ILE A 370 17.63 -1.34 -0.71
C ILE A 370 16.57 -0.74 -1.64
N LYS A 371 15.94 0.38 -1.28
CA LYS A 371 14.96 1.10 -2.13
C LYS A 371 15.43 1.30 -3.58
N PRO A 372 16.69 1.71 -3.86
CA PRO A 372 17.18 1.88 -5.23
C PRO A 372 17.08 0.62 -6.08
N PHE A 373 17.26 -0.59 -5.50
CA PHE A 373 17.12 -1.85 -6.24
C PHE A 373 15.67 -2.10 -6.65
N PHE A 374 14.71 -1.88 -5.74
CA PHE A 374 13.29 -1.99 -6.06
C PHE A 374 12.84 -0.90 -7.02
N PHE A 375 13.34 0.33 -6.88
CA PHE A 375 13.07 1.42 -7.80
C PHE A 375 13.62 1.11 -9.19
N PHE A 376 14.85 0.58 -9.26
CA PHE A 376 15.47 0.12 -10.52
C PHE A 376 14.58 -0.91 -11.21
N TYR A 377 14.19 -1.98 -10.50
CA TYR A 377 13.34 -3.03 -11.08
C TYR A 377 11.98 -2.50 -11.53
N ASN A 378 11.29 -1.72 -10.69
CA ASN A 378 9.90 -1.32 -10.94
C ASN A 378 9.76 -0.15 -11.91
N LYS A 379 10.71 0.80 -11.92
CA LYS A 379 10.57 2.09 -12.61
C LYS A 379 11.59 2.34 -13.71
N ARG A 380 12.79 1.79 -13.60
CA ARG A 380 13.87 2.04 -14.56
C ARG A 380 14.16 0.87 -15.49
N LEU A 381 13.74 -0.34 -15.11
CA LEU A 381 13.96 -1.50 -15.94
C LEU A 381 12.94 -1.51 -17.09
N ASN A 382 13.47 -1.60 -18.32
CA ASN A 382 12.66 -1.73 -19.53
C ASN A 382 11.83 -3.02 -19.48
N ASP A 383 10.65 -3.03 -20.10
CA ASP A 383 9.79 -4.21 -20.12
C ASP A 383 10.45 -5.41 -20.82
N TYR A 384 11.28 -5.18 -21.85
CA TYR A 384 12.09 -6.24 -22.47
C TYR A 384 13.01 -6.92 -21.45
N ALA A 385 13.72 -6.14 -20.62
CA ALA A 385 14.62 -6.65 -19.61
C ALA A 385 13.93 -7.50 -18.54
N LYS A 386 12.62 -7.28 -18.28
CA LYS A 386 11.83 -8.07 -17.33
C LYS A 386 11.49 -9.48 -17.84
N HIS A 387 11.57 -9.71 -19.17
CA HIS A 387 11.13 -10.96 -19.78
C HIS A 387 12.24 -11.75 -20.47
N THR A 388 13.22 -11.07 -21.05
CA THR A 388 14.30 -11.72 -21.81
C THR A 388 15.14 -12.65 -20.94
N ARG A 389 15.64 -13.72 -21.57
CA ARG A 389 16.67 -14.62 -21.01
C ARG A 389 18.01 -14.52 -21.75
N LYS A 390 18.10 -13.64 -22.74
CA LYS A 390 19.31 -13.45 -23.56
C LYS A 390 20.32 -12.55 -22.83
N PHE A 391 20.94 -13.10 -21.79
CA PHE A 391 22.06 -12.50 -21.06
C PHE A 391 23.32 -13.36 -21.20
N ASN A 392 24.47 -12.75 -21.04
CA ASN A 392 25.74 -13.48 -21.06
C ASN A 392 25.91 -14.39 -19.83
N HIS A 393 25.25 -14.04 -18.72
CA HIS A 393 25.35 -14.78 -17.46
C HIS A 393 23.97 -15.16 -16.93
N GLU A 394 23.76 -16.42 -16.63
CA GLU A 394 22.52 -16.94 -16.03
C GLU A 394 22.20 -16.28 -14.68
N GLN A 395 23.21 -15.86 -13.95
CA GLN A 395 23.08 -15.14 -12.68
C GLN A 395 22.27 -13.85 -12.82
N THR A 396 22.28 -13.20 -13.98
CA THR A 396 21.49 -11.99 -14.27
C THR A 396 20.00 -12.28 -14.29
N VAL A 397 19.60 -13.42 -14.87
CA VAL A 397 18.20 -13.89 -14.82
C VAL A 397 17.78 -14.17 -13.39
N ARG A 398 18.61 -14.89 -12.62
CA ARG A 398 18.33 -15.24 -11.23
C ARG A 398 18.23 -14.00 -10.33
N PHE A 399 19.11 -13.02 -10.53
CA PHE A 399 19.07 -11.73 -9.83
C PHE A 399 17.73 -11.01 -10.08
N ARG A 400 17.36 -10.83 -11.36
CA ARG A 400 16.11 -10.19 -11.76
C ARG A 400 14.89 -10.91 -11.18
N ASP A 401 14.83 -12.24 -11.33
CA ASP A 401 13.69 -13.05 -10.90
C ASP A 401 13.55 -13.06 -9.36
N THR A 402 14.64 -12.93 -8.62
CA THR A 402 14.62 -12.78 -7.15
C THR A 402 14.03 -11.42 -6.76
N LEU A 403 14.41 -10.34 -7.43
CA LEU A 403 13.83 -9.01 -7.20
C LEU A 403 12.34 -8.97 -7.56
N ALA A 404 11.94 -9.66 -8.64
CA ALA A 404 10.54 -9.75 -9.06
C ALA A 404 9.64 -10.47 -8.03
N LYS A 405 10.18 -11.46 -7.31
CA LYS A 405 9.47 -12.27 -6.32
C LYS A 405 9.63 -11.76 -4.90
N ALA A 406 10.38 -10.68 -4.70
CA ALA A 406 10.69 -10.14 -3.39
C ALA A 406 9.43 -9.76 -2.61
N LYS A 407 9.26 -10.36 -1.43
CA LYS A 407 8.14 -10.09 -0.50
C LYS A 407 8.63 -9.55 0.83
N ASP A 408 9.76 -10.03 1.30
CA ASP A 408 10.42 -9.63 2.53
C ASP A 408 11.80 -9.05 2.17
N PRO A 409 12.01 -7.74 2.31
CA PRO A 409 13.27 -7.11 1.94
C PRO A 409 14.48 -7.71 2.65
N GLU A 410 14.39 -7.98 3.94
CA GLU A 410 15.48 -8.57 4.71
C GLU A 410 15.84 -9.95 4.19
N LYS A 411 14.84 -10.82 4.06
CA LYS A 411 15.03 -12.17 3.52
C LYS A 411 15.57 -12.12 2.09
N THR A 412 15.02 -11.25 1.25
CA THR A 412 15.43 -11.13 -0.15
C THR A 412 16.90 -10.76 -0.29
N PHE A 413 17.37 -9.75 0.45
CA PHE A 413 18.75 -9.26 0.29
C PHE A 413 19.80 -10.05 1.07
N PHE A 414 19.43 -10.70 2.17
CA PHE A 414 20.38 -11.45 3.00
C PHE A 414 20.31 -12.97 2.86
N GLU A 415 19.26 -13.51 2.22
CA GLU A 415 19.09 -14.96 2.04
C GLU A 415 18.80 -15.31 0.57
N ASP A 416 17.64 -14.88 0.01
CA ASP A 416 17.18 -15.32 -1.30
C ASP A 416 18.13 -14.89 -2.44
N LEU A 417 18.69 -13.69 -2.38
CA LEU A 417 19.58 -13.16 -3.41
C LEU A 417 20.97 -13.80 -3.38
N PRO A 418 21.64 -13.93 -2.23
CA PRO A 418 22.86 -14.72 -2.12
C PRO A 418 22.70 -16.14 -2.65
N GLU A 419 21.67 -16.86 -2.19
CA GLU A 419 21.40 -18.24 -2.62
C GLU A 419 21.15 -18.35 -4.14
N ALA A 420 20.33 -17.46 -4.70
CA ALA A 420 20.06 -17.43 -6.13
C ALA A 420 21.31 -17.20 -6.99
N LEU A 421 22.28 -16.44 -6.47
CA LEU A 421 23.56 -16.17 -7.12
C LEU A 421 24.64 -17.22 -6.85
N GLY A 422 24.34 -18.23 -6.00
CA GLY A 422 25.22 -19.35 -5.70
C GLY A 422 26.14 -19.14 -4.49
N TYR A 423 25.77 -18.23 -3.58
CA TYR A 423 26.50 -17.98 -2.33
C TYR A 423 25.69 -18.45 -1.13
N ASP A 424 26.23 -19.39 -0.35
CA ASP A 424 25.64 -19.84 0.90
C ASP A 424 26.00 -18.90 2.06
N LYS A 425 25.34 -19.08 3.21
CA LYS A 425 25.57 -18.25 4.42
C LYS A 425 26.99 -18.41 4.98
N GLU A 426 27.62 -19.56 4.76
CA GLU A 426 28.99 -19.86 5.24
C GLU A 426 30.02 -19.17 4.35
N ALA A 427 29.83 -19.22 3.03
CA ALA A 427 30.70 -18.53 2.07
C ALA A 427 30.74 -17.01 2.33
N LEU A 428 29.61 -16.40 2.65
CA LEU A 428 29.51 -14.97 2.91
C LEU A 428 30.11 -14.51 4.25
N GLN A 429 30.59 -15.44 5.09
CA GLN A 429 31.42 -15.09 6.24
C GLN A 429 32.81 -14.61 5.81
N ASN A 430 33.25 -14.97 4.61
CA ASN A 430 34.52 -14.51 4.04
C ASN A 430 34.36 -13.16 3.32
N PRO A 431 35.09 -12.09 3.72
CA PRO A 431 35.01 -10.77 3.08
C PRO A 431 35.28 -10.77 1.57
N ASP A 432 36.19 -11.64 1.09
CA ASP A 432 36.50 -11.75 -0.35
C ASP A 432 35.31 -12.29 -1.13
N LYS A 433 34.56 -13.24 -0.56
CA LYS A 433 33.34 -13.77 -1.16
C LYS A 433 32.19 -12.76 -1.16
N VAL A 434 32.09 -11.90 -0.15
CA VAL A 434 31.14 -10.78 -0.15
C VAL A 434 31.47 -9.78 -1.26
N GLN A 435 32.77 -9.51 -1.50
CA GLN A 435 33.18 -8.63 -2.59
C GLN A 435 32.88 -9.24 -3.96
N GLU A 436 33.14 -10.53 -4.14
CA GLU A 436 32.79 -11.28 -5.36
C GLU A 436 31.27 -11.26 -5.62
N PHE A 437 30.47 -11.50 -4.59
CA PHE A 437 29.01 -11.43 -4.65
C PHE A 437 28.53 -10.04 -5.11
N CYS A 438 29.07 -8.96 -4.57
CA CYS A 438 28.71 -7.61 -5.00
C CYS A 438 29.16 -7.31 -6.44
N TYR A 439 30.29 -7.87 -6.89
CA TYR A 439 30.72 -7.77 -8.28
C TYR A 439 29.72 -8.45 -9.22
N VAL A 440 29.20 -9.64 -8.85
CA VAL A 440 28.16 -10.34 -9.62
C VAL A 440 26.89 -9.51 -9.73
N ILE A 441 26.45 -8.87 -8.63
CA ILE A 441 25.29 -7.97 -8.64
C ILE A 441 25.53 -6.78 -9.59
N ASN A 442 26.70 -6.15 -9.51
CA ASN A 442 27.05 -5.02 -10.38
C ASN A 442 26.96 -5.42 -11.86
N ARG A 443 27.54 -6.57 -12.19
CA ARG A 443 27.50 -7.12 -13.54
C ARG A 443 26.06 -7.38 -13.98
N ALA A 444 25.23 -8.00 -13.13
CA ALA A 444 23.83 -8.27 -13.45
C ALA A 444 23.03 -6.97 -13.69
N VAL A 445 23.25 -5.94 -12.88
CA VAL A 445 22.61 -4.62 -13.08
C VAL A 445 23.04 -3.99 -14.40
N LYS A 446 24.33 -4.10 -14.78
CA LYS A 446 24.83 -3.59 -16.08
C LYS A 446 24.17 -4.33 -17.24
N GLU A 447 24.14 -5.66 -17.22
CA GLU A 447 23.50 -6.46 -18.27
C GLU A 447 22.00 -6.15 -18.39
N LEU A 448 21.29 -5.96 -17.26
CA LEU A 448 19.88 -5.57 -17.28
C LEU A 448 19.65 -4.17 -17.87
N ARG A 449 20.59 -3.24 -17.71
CA ARG A 449 20.50 -1.91 -18.29
C ARG A 449 20.79 -1.90 -19.79
N SER A 450 21.72 -2.75 -20.25
CA SER A 450 22.15 -2.77 -21.66
C SER A 450 21.30 -3.70 -22.53
N CYS A 451 20.65 -4.72 -21.99
CA CYS A 451 20.03 -5.80 -22.76
C CYS A 451 19.05 -5.36 -23.85
N TYR A 452 18.36 -4.22 -23.67
CA TYR A 452 17.47 -3.67 -24.69
C TYR A 452 18.28 -3.07 -25.85
N SER A 453 19.36 -2.34 -25.56
CA SER A 453 20.28 -1.86 -26.60
C SER A 453 20.97 -3.02 -27.30
N ASP A 454 21.43 -4.03 -26.53
CA ASP A 454 22.06 -5.23 -27.07
C ASP A 454 21.11 -6.01 -28.00
N MET A 455 19.80 -6.00 -27.73
CA MET A 455 18.79 -6.57 -28.61
C MET A 455 18.69 -5.78 -29.92
N ILE A 456 18.66 -4.45 -29.85
CA ILE A 456 18.67 -3.59 -31.05
C ILE A 456 19.93 -3.83 -31.85
N ASP A 457 21.11 -3.93 -31.20
CA ASP A 457 22.40 -4.22 -31.88
C ASP A 457 22.37 -5.56 -32.64
N ARG A 458 21.74 -6.60 -32.08
CA ARG A 458 21.55 -7.88 -32.75
C ARG A 458 20.62 -7.79 -33.97
N VAL A 459 19.49 -7.09 -33.82
CA VAL A 459 18.56 -6.87 -34.95
C VAL A 459 19.22 -6.08 -36.05
N GLU A 460 19.93 -4.99 -35.71
CA GLU A 460 20.71 -4.15 -36.63
C GLU A 460 21.77 -4.97 -37.36
N GLY A 461 22.63 -5.69 -36.62
CA GLY A 461 23.68 -6.48 -37.22
C GLY A 461 23.17 -7.49 -38.25
N ARG A 462 22.10 -8.22 -37.91
CA ARG A 462 21.47 -9.19 -38.82
C ARG A 462 20.83 -8.54 -40.04
N LEU A 463 20.18 -7.39 -39.85
CA LEU A 463 19.54 -6.64 -40.92
C LEU A 463 20.59 -6.11 -41.91
N LEU A 464 21.64 -5.42 -41.41
CA LEU A 464 22.68 -4.84 -42.24
C LEU A 464 23.49 -5.92 -42.99
N GLU A 465 23.81 -7.04 -42.31
CA GLU A 465 24.47 -8.20 -42.94
C GLU A 465 23.64 -8.73 -44.12
N THR A 466 22.32 -8.87 -43.95
CA THR A 466 21.43 -9.41 -44.98
C THR A 466 21.22 -8.43 -46.13
N LEU A 467 21.15 -7.13 -45.83
CA LEU A 467 21.04 -6.09 -46.84
C LEU A 467 22.39 -5.78 -47.55
N GLY A 468 23.49 -6.40 -47.09
CA GLY A 468 24.83 -6.19 -47.66
C GLY A 468 25.36 -4.77 -47.46
N ILE A 469 25.06 -4.16 -46.30
CA ILE A 469 25.51 -2.82 -45.92
C ILE A 469 26.72 -2.97 -45.00
N GLU A 470 27.84 -2.36 -45.34
CA GLU A 470 29.11 -2.51 -44.60
C GLU A 470 29.25 -1.53 -43.43
N SER A 471 28.62 -0.35 -43.52
CA SER A 471 28.69 0.65 -42.46
C SER A 471 27.76 0.35 -41.31
N TYR A 472 28.25 0.50 -40.07
CA TYR A 472 27.47 0.44 -38.80
C TYR A 472 27.18 1.83 -38.24
N ASP A 473 27.55 2.91 -38.96
CA ASP A 473 27.16 4.26 -38.57
C ASP A 473 25.70 4.51 -38.94
N TYR A 474 24.87 4.87 -37.94
CA TYR A 474 23.44 5.06 -38.13
C TYR A 474 23.10 6.02 -39.27
N SER A 475 23.78 7.15 -39.33
CA SER A 475 23.52 8.16 -40.35
C SER A 475 23.89 7.67 -41.77
N GLU A 476 24.98 6.91 -41.88
CA GLU A 476 25.46 6.41 -43.16
C GLU A 476 24.58 5.28 -43.72
N TYR A 477 24.25 4.27 -42.89
CA TYR A 477 23.47 3.14 -43.40
C TYR A 477 22.00 3.50 -43.67
N VAL A 478 21.39 4.39 -42.84
CA VAL A 478 20.03 4.88 -43.11
C VAL A 478 19.97 5.70 -44.39
N GLU A 479 21.01 6.53 -44.67
CA GLU A 479 21.09 7.27 -45.91
C GLU A 479 21.26 6.32 -47.12
N GLU A 480 22.04 5.25 -46.98
CA GLU A 480 22.18 4.23 -48.02
C GLU A 480 20.85 3.50 -48.27
N ILE A 481 20.15 3.07 -47.22
CA ILE A 481 18.82 2.46 -47.35
C ILE A 481 17.84 3.41 -48.05
N ARG A 482 17.82 4.68 -47.67
CA ARG A 482 16.94 5.68 -48.28
C ARG A 482 17.27 5.92 -49.75
N LYS A 483 18.56 5.92 -50.12
CA LYS A 483 18.99 6.00 -51.53
C LYS A 483 18.51 4.81 -52.34
N ARG A 484 18.59 3.59 -51.79
CA ARG A 484 18.08 2.39 -52.44
C ARG A 484 16.58 2.46 -52.71
N LEU A 485 15.83 3.07 -51.79
CA LEU A 485 14.37 3.18 -51.84
C LEU A 485 13.84 4.49 -52.45
N ALA A 486 14.73 5.40 -52.93
CA ALA A 486 14.35 6.75 -53.36
C ALA A 486 13.37 6.80 -54.54
N HIS A 487 13.33 5.74 -55.36
CA HIS A 487 12.48 5.68 -56.57
C HIS A 487 11.11 5.03 -56.32
N VAL A 488 10.82 4.58 -55.11
CA VAL A 488 9.55 3.93 -54.77
C VAL A 488 8.38 4.86 -55.02
N LYS A 489 7.35 4.36 -55.71
CA LYS A 489 6.06 5.03 -55.91
C LYS A 489 5.02 4.44 -54.91
N GLU A 490 4.64 5.22 -53.89
CA GLU A 490 3.76 4.76 -52.78
C GLU A 490 2.43 4.19 -53.24
N TYR A 491 1.89 4.63 -54.38
CA TYR A 491 0.60 4.14 -54.88
C TYR A 491 0.63 2.69 -55.38
N LEU A 492 1.82 2.13 -55.56
CA LEU A 492 2.03 0.73 -55.94
C LEU A 492 2.04 -0.21 -54.77
N MET A 493 2.19 0.30 -53.55
CA MET A 493 2.36 -0.48 -52.35
C MET A 493 1.02 -0.84 -51.68
N THR A 494 1.02 -1.96 -50.97
CA THR A 494 -0.05 -2.28 -50.02
C THR A 494 0.01 -1.33 -48.81
N ASP A 495 -1.12 -1.12 -48.12
CA ASP A 495 -1.18 -0.19 -46.98
C ASP A 495 -0.10 -0.45 -45.93
N ARG A 496 0.16 -1.73 -45.60
CA ARG A 496 1.19 -2.13 -44.64
C ARG A 496 2.61 -1.80 -45.13
N LEU A 497 2.89 -2.08 -46.36
CA LEU A 497 4.21 -1.82 -46.93
C LEU A 497 4.46 -0.32 -47.10
N LYS A 498 3.40 0.44 -47.41
CA LYS A 498 3.44 1.89 -47.47
C LYS A 498 3.73 2.50 -46.10
N GLU A 499 3.08 2.04 -45.04
CA GLU A 499 3.34 2.46 -43.65
C GLU A 499 4.80 2.17 -43.28
N PHE A 500 5.30 0.96 -43.57
CA PHE A 500 6.70 0.59 -43.33
C PHE A 500 7.67 1.51 -44.07
N TYR A 501 7.45 1.74 -45.36
CA TYR A 501 8.28 2.62 -46.19
C TYR A 501 8.30 4.05 -45.61
N GLN A 502 7.17 4.60 -45.22
CA GLN A 502 7.08 5.92 -44.61
C GLN A 502 7.90 6.00 -43.30
N HIS A 503 7.85 4.96 -42.47
CA HIS A 503 8.69 4.89 -41.25
C HIS A 503 10.17 4.77 -41.54
N VAL A 504 10.57 4.05 -42.58
CA VAL A 504 11.99 3.97 -43.01
C VAL A 504 12.50 5.33 -43.54
N MET A 505 11.66 6.06 -44.26
CA MET A 505 11.99 7.35 -44.86
C MET A 505 11.86 8.53 -43.89
N ALA A 506 11.18 8.35 -42.75
CA ALA A 506 11.01 9.39 -41.73
C ALA A 506 12.33 9.72 -41.02
N GLU A 507 12.54 10.99 -40.69
CA GLU A 507 13.71 11.46 -39.95
C GLU A 507 13.51 11.22 -38.44
N PHE A 508 14.49 10.59 -37.81
CA PHE A 508 14.54 10.36 -36.38
C PHE A 508 15.86 10.88 -35.81
N ASP A 509 15.82 11.45 -34.63
CA ASP A 509 16.99 12.03 -33.97
C ASP A 509 18.00 10.96 -33.51
N ASN A 510 17.53 9.73 -33.27
CA ASN A 510 18.41 8.64 -32.85
C ASN A 510 17.98 7.27 -33.41
N ARG A 511 18.97 6.35 -33.41
CA ARG A 511 18.84 4.97 -33.88
C ARG A 511 17.69 4.22 -33.24
N ASN A 512 17.53 4.37 -31.92
CA ASN A 512 16.54 3.58 -31.19
C ASN A 512 15.09 3.92 -31.58
N GLU A 513 14.81 5.20 -31.81
CA GLU A 513 13.48 5.66 -32.26
C GLU A 513 13.19 5.15 -33.69
N TRP A 514 14.18 5.15 -34.57
CA TRP A 514 14.02 4.60 -35.92
C TRP A 514 13.69 3.09 -35.86
N TYR A 515 14.46 2.29 -35.06
CA TYR A 515 14.18 0.86 -34.91
C TYR A 515 12.83 0.61 -34.24
N GLN A 516 12.43 1.38 -33.23
CA GLN A 516 11.09 1.27 -32.62
C GLN A 516 9.99 1.47 -33.67
N SER A 517 10.16 2.45 -34.56
CA SER A 517 9.20 2.78 -35.59
C SER A 517 9.04 1.67 -36.63
N ILE A 518 10.14 1.21 -37.24
CA ILE A 518 10.09 0.17 -38.28
C ILE A 518 9.70 -1.21 -37.70
N CYS A 519 10.15 -1.54 -36.50
CA CYS A 519 9.79 -2.80 -35.82
C CYS A 519 8.34 -2.84 -35.42
N TYR A 520 7.74 -1.70 -35.04
CA TYR A 520 6.32 -1.64 -34.73
C TYR A 520 5.47 -2.03 -35.95
N THR A 521 5.79 -1.53 -37.13
CA THR A 521 5.08 -1.88 -38.37
C THR A 521 5.27 -3.36 -38.73
N ALA A 522 6.45 -3.92 -38.46
CA ALA A 522 6.76 -5.32 -38.76
C ALA A 522 5.99 -6.32 -37.86
N LEU A 523 5.76 -6.00 -36.56
CA LEU A 523 5.17 -6.90 -35.57
C LEU A 523 3.83 -6.43 -35.00
N GLU A 524 3.38 -5.20 -35.28
CA GLU A 524 2.19 -4.57 -34.71
C GLU A 524 2.20 -4.50 -33.18
N GLN A 525 3.38 -4.48 -32.58
CA GLN A 525 3.59 -4.34 -31.15
C GLN A 525 4.84 -3.52 -30.82
N PRO A 526 4.89 -2.84 -29.64
CA PRO A 526 6.07 -2.12 -29.22
C PRO A 526 7.28 -3.05 -29.05
N LEU A 527 8.45 -2.62 -29.49
CA LEU A 527 9.69 -3.38 -29.42
C LEU A 527 10.07 -3.76 -27.97
N GLU A 528 9.70 -2.93 -26.99
CA GLU A 528 9.89 -3.19 -25.56
C GLU A 528 9.16 -4.43 -25.05
N ARG A 529 8.11 -4.87 -25.73
CA ARG A 529 7.34 -6.08 -25.40
C ARG A 529 7.78 -7.32 -26.15
N LEU A 530 8.82 -7.19 -26.98
CA LEU A 530 9.36 -8.30 -27.76
C LEU A 530 9.81 -9.44 -26.83
N ARG A 531 9.45 -10.66 -27.17
CA ARG A 531 9.91 -11.88 -26.50
C ARG A 531 11.05 -12.52 -27.29
N ASP A 532 11.90 -13.26 -26.60
CA ASP A 532 13.09 -13.89 -27.21
C ASP A 532 12.77 -14.74 -28.44
N GLU A 533 11.60 -15.43 -28.42
CA GLU A 533 11.13 -16.30 -29.51
C GLU A 533 10.62 -15.51 -30.74
N GLN A 534 10.36 -14.22 -30.57
CA GLN A 534 9.85 -13.34 -31.63
C GLN A 534 10.98 -12.56 -32.31
N GLU A 535 12.20 -12.55 -31.76
CA GLU A 535 13.31 -11.77 -32.29
C GLU A 535 13.70 -12.20 -33.71
N GLU A 536 13.76 -13.52 -33.97
CA GLU A 536 14.03 -14.03 -35.31
C GLU A 536 12.91 -13.71 -36.30
N LYS A 537 11.65 -13.86 -35.84
CA LYS A 537 10.48 -13.50 -36.66
C LYS A 537 10.46 -12.02 -37.03
N LEU A 538 10.87 -11.16 -36.09
CA LEU A 538 11.02 -9.72 -36.36
C LEU A 538 12.05 -9.48 -37.47
N ILE A 539 13.24 -10.07 -37.34
CA ILE A 539 14.31 -9.92 -38.31
C ILE A 539 13.86 -10.37 -39.70
N ASP A 540 13.25 -11.58 -39.78
CA ASP A 540 12.73 -12.13 -41.04
C ASP A 540 11.66 -11.21 -41.65
N SER A 541 10.74 -10.67 -40.82
CA SER A 541 9.70 -9.74 -41.28
C SER A 541 10.30 -8.43 -41.81
N LEU A 542 11.30 -7.86 -41.11
CA LEU A 542 11.99 -6.65 -41.56
C LEU A 542 12.70 -6.89 -42.88
N ILE A 543 13.46 -7.97 -43.00
CA ILE A 543 14.17 -8.35 -44.25
C ILE A 543 13.18 -8.47 -45.42
N MET A 544 12.08 -9.16 -45.19
CA MET A 544 11.02 -9.33 -46.20
C MET A 544 10.44 -7.98 -46.64
N LEU A 545 10.11 -7.09 -45.70
CA LEU A 545 9.57 -5.78 -45.98
C LEU A 545 10.58 -4.89 -46.74
N PHE A 546 11.87 -4.93 -46.36
CA PHE A 546 12.91 -4.21 -47.10
C PHE A 546 13.08 -4.72 -48.53
N HIS A 547 13.13 -6.03 -48.75
CA HIS A 547 13.23 -6.61 -50.08
C HIS A 547 11.99 -6.31 -50.94
N GLU A 548 10.79 -6.30 -50.36
CA GLU A 548 9.59 -5.84 -51.07
C GLU A 548 9.71 -4.36 -51.48
N CYS A 549 10.19 -3.48 -50.58
CA CYS A 549 10.43 -2.07 -50.92
C CYS A 549 11.47 -1.91 -52.04
N GLU A 550 12.59 -2.67 -51.98
CA GLU A 550 13.63 -2.67 -53.03
C GLU A 550 13.04 -3.10 -54.37
N LYS A 551 12.24 -4.17 -54.40
CA LYS A 551 11.53 -4.64 -55.60
C LYS A 551 10.67 -3.52 -56.23
N TYR A 552 9.91 -2.79 -55.42
CA TYR A 552 9.11 -1.67 -55.94
C TYR A 552 9.98 -0.48 -56.37
N SER A 553 11.12 -0.26 -55.73
CA SER A 553 12.13 0.75 -56.20
C SER A 553 12.67 0.40 -57.58
N ASP A 554 13.04 -0.86 -57.76
CA ASP A 554 13.61 -1.32 -59.05
C ASP A 554 12.57 -1.34 -60.17
N ILE A 555 11.33 -1.73 -59.87
CA ILE A 555 10.22 -1.60 -60.82
C ILE A 555 10.04 -0.13 -61.23
N SER A 556 10.08 0.78 -60.30
CA SER A 556 9.89 2.21 -60.55
C SER A 556 11.07 2.84 -61.32
N LYS A 557 12.31 2.35 -61.14
CA LYS A 557 13.48 2.78 -61.91
C LYS A 557 13.43 2.38 -63.40
N MET A 558 12.74 1.27 -63.72
CA MET A 558 12.59 0.79 -65.10
C MET A 558 11.61 1.63 -65.92
N ALA A 559 10.77 2.44 -65.26
CA ALA A 559 9.87 3.37 -65.93
C ALA A 559 10.65 4.60 -66.39
N GLU A 560 11.02 4.66 -67.69
CA GLU A 560 11.67 5.82 -68.27
C GLU A 560 10.68 6.97 -68.50
N ASP A 561 9.42 6.64 -68.84
CA ASP A 561 8.33 7.59 -69.02
C ASP A 561 7.16 7.24 -68.07
N GLU A 562 6.36 8.23 -67.65
CA GLU A 562 5.17 8.03 -66.83
C GLU A 562 4.08 7.18 -67.51
N SER A 563 4.16 7.05 -68.78
CA SER A 563 3.24 6.29 -69.65
C SER A 563 3.63 4.84 -69.87
N ASP A 564 4.85 4.42 -69.43
CA ASP A 564 5.32 3.04 -69.56
C ASP A 564 4.59 2.11 -68.55
N GLU A 565 4.13 0.97 -69.04
CA GLU A 565 3.56 -0.07 -68.17
C GLU A 565 4.65 -1.08 -67.76
N ILE A 566 4.72 -1.34 -66.44
CA ILE A 566 5.69 -2.30 -65.91
C ILE A 566 4.94 -3.43 -65.21
N TYR A 567 5.28 -4.64 -65.58
CA TYR A 567 4.71 -5.85 -65.02
C TYR A 567 5.81 -6.65 -64.29
N SER A 568 5.56 -7.01 -63.03
CA SER A 568 6.40 -7.96 -62.29
C SER A 568 5.62 -9.25 -62.12
N LEU A 569 6.23 -10.37 -62.47
CA LEU A 569 5.60 -11.70 -62.38
C LEU A 569 6.46 -12.63 -61.54
N ASP A 570 5.87 -13.17 -60.47
CA ASP A 570 6.41 -14.25 -59.66
C ASP A 570 5.64 -15.54 -59.99
N LEU A 571 6.26 -16.47 -60.69
CA LEU A 571 5.61 -17.70 -61.10
C LEU A 571 6.16 -18.91 -60.35
N VAL A 572 5.24 -19.59 -59.58
CA VAL A 572 5.55 -20.82 -58.87
C VAL A 572 4.80 -21.98 -59.49
N SER A 573 5.52 -23.02 -59.94
CA SER A 573 4.92 -24.22 -60.53
C SER A 573 5.21 -25.44 -59.70
N THR A 574 4.19 -26.28 -59.45
CA THR A 574 4.35 -27.60 -58.79
C THR A 574 5.05 -28.65 -59.63
N LYS A 575 5.29 -28.36 -60.90
CA LYS A 575 5.96 -29.26 -61.88
C LYS A 575 7.25 -28.65 -62.46
N GLY A 576 8.07 -28.08 -61.60
CA GLY A 576 9.39 -27.55 -61.99
C GLY A 576 10.02 -26.90 -60.76
N SER A 577 11.33 -27.02 -60.63
CA SER A 577 12.09 -26.54 -59.48
C SER A 577 12.50 -25.07 -59.54
N ASN A 578 12.03 -24.31 -60.51
CA ASN A 578 12.45 -22.92 -60.70
C ASN A 578 11.30 -21.96 -60.34
N ILE A 579 11.57 -21.05 -59.42
CA ILE A 579 10.80 -19.86 -59.20
C ILE A 579 11.33 -18.82 -60.19
N HIS A 580 10.50 -18.41 -61.13
CA HIS A 580 10.86 -17.35 -62.07
C HIS A 580 10.22 -16.05 -61.56
N SER A 581 11.06 -15.09 -61.12
CA SER A 581 10.68 -13.72 -60.84
C SER A 581 11.32 -12.82 -61.87
N GLN A 582 10.53 -12.21 -62.73
CA GLN A 582 11.02 -11.29 -63.77
C GLN A 582 10.13 -10.07 -63.90
N THR A 583 10.76 -8.94 -64.18
CA THR A 583 10.07 -7.66 -64.43
C THR A 583 10.20 -7.30 -65.91
N PHE A 584 9.09 -6.90 -66.51
CA PHE A 584 8.99 -6.56 -67.91
C PHE A 584 8.51 -5.12 -68.03
N ARG A 585 9.09 -4.38 -68.97
CA ARG A 585 8.66 -3.05 -69.36
C ARG A 585 7.93 -3.10 -70.70
N LEU A 586 6.80 -2.49 -70.78
CA LEU A 586 6.05 -2.24 -72.00
C LEU A 586 6.11 -0.72 -72.28
N PRO A 587 6.95 -0.27 -73.25
CA PRO A 587 7.04 1.14 -73.60
C PRO A 587 5.76 1.63 -74.25
N GLU A 588 5.41 2.91 -74.05
CA GLU A 588 4.23 3.54 -74.66
C GLU A 588 4.18 3.33 -76.16
N SER A 589 5.34 3.38 -76.82
CA SER A 589 5.49 3.17 -78.28
C SER A 589 5.02 1.78 -78.76
N GLU A 590 4.93 0.78 -77.88
CA GLU A 590 4.49 -0.59 -78.20
C GLU A 590 3.13 -0.97 -77.63
N MET A 591 2.44 -0.08 -76.91
CA MET A 591 1.14 -0.35 -76.33
C MET A 591 0.07 -0.74 -77.37
N GLN A 592 0.04 -0.05 -78.51
CA GLN A 592 -0.88 -0.40 -79.59
C GLN A 592 -0.74 -1.85 -80.08
N LYS A 593 0.52 -2.32 -80.19
CA LYS A 593 0.79 -3.72 -80.56
C LYS A 593 0.38 -4.71 -79.50
N ALA A 594 0.56 -4.34 -78.23
CA ALA A 594 0.16 -5.16 -77.07
C ALA A 594 -1.38 -5.29 -77.00
N GLU A 595 -2.12 -4.21 -77.19
CA GLU A 595 -3.60 -4.22 -77.25
C GLU A 595 -4.16 -5.06 -78.41
N GLU A 596 -3.49 -5.02 -79.58
CA GLU A 596 -3.90 -5.86 -80.71
C GLU A 596 -3.65 -7.35 -80.44
N LEU A 597 -2.56 -7.67 -79.76
CA LEU A 597 -2.20 -9.03 -79.35
C LEU A 597 -3.17 -9.52 -78.24
N GLU A 598 -3.47 -8.68 -77.27
CA GLU A 598 -4.43 -8.96 -76.19
C GLU A 598 -5.79 -9.33 -76.77
N LYS A 599 -6.37 -8.48 -77.66
CA LYS A 599 -7.64 -8.75 -78.34
C LYS A 599 -7.62 -10.07 -79.13
N SER A 600 -6.46 -10.46 -79.65
CA SER A 600 -6.31 -11.69 -80.41
C SER A 600 -6.23 -12.91 -79.47
N ILE A 601 -5.59 -12.78 -78.33
CA ILE A 601 -5.50 -13.82 -77.29
C ILE A 601 -6.87 -14.01 -76.64
N ASP A 602 -7.58 -12.92 -76.29
CA ASP A 602 -8.91 -12.99 -75.68
C ASP A 602 -9.90 -13.71 -76.60
N LYS A 603 -9.91 -13.44 -77.91
CA LYS A 603 -10.75 -14.18 -78.86
C LYS A 603 -10.45 -15.70 -78.89
N LEU A 604 -9.18 -16.10 -78.64
CA LEU A 604 -8.79 -17.48 -78.59
C LEU A 604 -9.21 -18.15 -77.26
N LEU A 605 -9.24 -17.38 -76.18
CA LEU A 605 -9.60 -17.86 -74.83
C LEU A 605 -11.11 -17.91 -74.62
N ASP A 606 -11.90 -16.99 -75.24
CA ASP A 606 -13.36 -16.97 -75.19
C ASP A 606 -14.00 -18.26 -75.67
N GLY A 607 -13.33 -19.02 -76.52
CA GLY A 607 -13.79 -20.31 -77.02
C GLY A 607 -13.61 -21.50 -76.09
N ILE A 608 -12.94 -21.32 -74.91
CA ILE A 608 -12.54 -22.43 -74.03
C ILE A 608 -13.59 -22.70 -72.93
N GLY A 609 -14.39 -21.72 -72.55
CA GLY A 609 -15.53 -21.86 -71.61
C GLY A 609 -15.14 -22.24 -70.18
N ASN A 610 -13.88 -22.15 -69.78
CA ASN A 610 -13.39 -22.42 -68.42
C ASN A 610 -12.20 -21.50 -68.09
N ASP A 611 -12.49 -20.50 -67.26
CA ASP A 611 -11.52 -19.47 -66.87
C ASP A 611 -10.24 -20.04 -66.26
N ASN A 612 -10.30 -21.08 -65.44
CA ASN A 612 -9.11 -21.73 -64.84
C ASN A 612 -8.20 -22.39 -65.88
N VAL A 613 -8.78 -23.02 -66.92
CA VAL A 613 -7.99 -23.65 -68.00
C VAL A 613 -7.28 -22.59 -68.83
N SER A 614 -7.98 -21.50 -69.09
CA SER A 614 -7.44 -20.36 -69.83
C SER A 614 -6.26 -19.72 -69.08
N VAL A 615 -6.46 -19.41 -67.78
CA VAL A 615 -5.42 -18.84 -66.90
C VAL A 615 -4.23 -19.79 -66.78
N CYS A 616 -4.46 -21.10 -66.50
CA CYS A 616 -3.40 -22.09 -66.40
C CYS A 616 -2.63 -22.29 -67.70
N THR A 617 -3.29 -22.11 -68.84
CA THR A 617 -2.64 -22.22 -70.14
C THR A 617 -1.74 -21.02 -70.40
N LEU A 618 -2.18 -19.80 -70.06
CA LEU A 618 -1.36 -18.59 -70.11
C LEU A 618 -0.15 -18.70 -69.20
N LEU A 619 -0.31 -19.16 -67.97
CA LEU A 619 0.76 -19.39 -67.00
C LEU A 619 1.79 -20.43 -67.51
N LYS A 620 1.32 -21.52 -68.18
CA LYS A 620 2.24 -22.49 -68.83
C LYS A 620 3.02 -21.88 -69.97
N ILE A 621 2.41 -21.04 -70.77
CA ILE A 621 3.07 -20.35 -71.88
C ILE A 621 4.13 -19.41 -71.33
N LEU A 622 3.77 -18.60 -70.29
CA LEU A 622 4.67 -17.71 -69.61
C LEU A 622 5.84 -18.49 -69.02
N ASN A 623 5.60 -19.55 -68.28
CA ASN A 623 6.65 -20.41 -67.68
C ASN A 623 7.61 -20.97 -68.76
N LYS A 624 7.13 -21.29 -69.96
CA LYS A 624 7.92 -21.79 -71.08
C LYS A 624 8.74 -20.67 -71.78
N LYS A 625 8.28 -19.44 -71.66
CA LYS A 625 8.96 -18.27 -72.27
C LYS A 625 9.97 -17.64 -71.33
N LEU A 626 9.80 -17.81 -70.01
CA LEU A 626 10.68 -17.32 -68.95
C LEU A 626 11.84 -18.27 -68.64
N GLY A 627 11.73 -19.55 -68.92
CA GLY A 627 12.74 -20.57 -68.74
C GLY A 627 13.36 -20.97 -70.05
#